data_04cadef69cb086609a18af8a810ad78d
#
_entry.id   04cadef69cb086609a18af8a810ad78d
#
_cell.length_a   1.000
_cell.length_b   1.000
_cell.length_c   1.000
_cell.angle_alpha   90.00
_cell.angle_beta   90.00
_cell.angle_gamma   90.00
#
_symmetry.space_group_name_H-M   'P 1'
#
loop_
_entity.id
_entity.type
_entity.pdbx_description
1 polymer ?
#
loop_
_entity_poly.entity_id
_entity_poly.type
_entity_poly.pdbx_seq_one_letter_code
_entity_poly.pdbx_strand_id
1 'polypeptide(L)'
;NNSKNIKIFGGGKKLSISAACFLHGVRSASIDFDDYEYVAGSHPSAPIFSALISIAQIKKISIEETYQGWLVGYELIIKLGQALSYDHYYKGWHSANTIGVIGTAAAVSKVLKLNADQMANAISIATSFSSGLKQQFGTDIKAFHVGFASQAGVQSALLAKNGGTANQDIWNIERGFIELYGSKFSKKLNNNIKKSDLGNAIIKFPNFIKFWPVCSYSQRVIQGGLILNKKIFIKKNIKSITIEFPEPWFRVSKFHIPKNSTEARFSLSYCLATALINGKFDLNSLNISKNKKSLNMTRKIKLVTYKVPNTFEDYDPKYPDIIKVIMNDGSILIEKISHIKGGNNYPLKDEDIDNKFLMCGGKKNILNKIRNQKYKKKNLKEIIFLI
;
A
#
# COMPACT_ATOMS: atom_id res chain seq x y z
N ASN A 1 -10.20 -11.72 -29.84
CA ASN A 1 -10.60 -12.91 -29.09
C ASN A 1 -10.71 -12.59 -27.60
N ASN A 2 -11.92 -12.25 -27.15
CA ASN A 2 -12.29 -12.04 -25.75
C ASN A 2 -12.40 -13.40 -25.02
N SER A 3 -11.33 -14.15 -24.94
CA SER A 3 -11.35 -15.36 -24.13
C SER A 3 -11.41 -14.97 -22.65
N LYS A 4 -12.57 -15.17 -22.02
CA LYS A 4 -12.78 -15.06 -20.58
C LYS A 4 -12.04 -16.19 -19.88
N ASN A 5 -10.72 -16.10 -19.73
CA ASN A 5 -9.90 -17.24 -19.31
C ASN A 5 -9.07 -16.99 -18.04
N ILE A 6 -9.17 -15.79 -17.46
CA ILE A 6 -8.40 -15.44 -16.25
C ILE A 6 -9.18 -15.88 -15.00
N LYS A 7 -8.63 -16.81 -14.24
CA LYS A 7 -9.14 -17.23 -12.95
C LYS A 7 -8.89 -16.13 -11.92
N ILE A 8 -9.88 -15.87 -11.09
CA ILE A 8 -9.78 -14.87 -10.02
C ILE A 8 -9.47 -15.57 -8.69
N PHE A 9 -8.46 -15.08 -7.98
CA PHE A 9 -8.13 -15.56 -6.64
C PHE A 9 -9.30 -15.36 -5.67
N GLY A 10 -9.54 -16.33 -4.81
CA GLY A 10 -10.67 -16.34 -3.90
C GLY A 10 -11.99 -16.77 -4.55
N GLY A 11 -11.93 -17.36 -5.77
CA GLY A 11 -13.08 -17.92 -6.47
C GLY A 11 -13.81 -16.92 -7.37
N GLY A 12 -14.73 -17.43 -8.16
CA GLY A 12 -15.53 -16.66 -9.09
C GLY A 12 -15.43 -17.17 -10.53
N LYS A 13 -16.13 -16.49 -11.45
CA LYS A 13 -16.12 -16.81 -12.88
C LYS A 13 -14.79 -16.38 -13.51
N LYS A 14 -14.38 -17.06 -14.59
CA LYS A 14 -13.28 -16.60 -15.42
C LYS A 14 -13.66 -15.30 -16.12
N LEU A 15 -12.74 -14.35 -16.16
CA LEU A 15 -12.95 -13.00 -16.69
C LEU A 15 -11.98 -12.70 -17.85
N SER A 16 -12.27 -11.64 -18.60
CA SER A 16 -11.29 -11.03 -19.52
C SER A 16 -10.09 -10.51 -18.76
N ILE A 17 -8.96 -10.34 -19.42
CA ILE A 17 -7.72 -9.81 -18.81
C ILE A 17 -7.97 -8.46 -18.13
N SER A 18 -8.69 -7.56 -18.77
CA SER A 18 -8.98 -6.22 -18.24
C SER A 18 -9.80 -6.30 -16.94
N ALA A 19 -10.91 -7.03 -16.94
CA ALA A 19 -11.75 -7.21 -15.75
C ALA A 19 -11.02 -7.98 -14.62
N ALA A 20 -10.17 -8.93 -14.97
CA ALA A 20 -9.39 -9.70 -14.02
C ALA A 20 -8.34 -8.82 -13.30
N CYS A 21 -7.61 -7.99 -14.05
CA CYS A 21 -6.65 -7.03 -13.47
C CYS A 21 -7.34 -6.08 -12.49
N PHE A 22 -8.51 -5.53 -12.89
CA PHE A 22 -9.29 -4.69 -12.00
C PHE A 22 -9.66 -5.43 -10.70
N LEU A 23 -10.26 -6.61 -10.82
CA LEU A 23 -10.76 -7.34 -9.65
C LEU A 23 -9.62 -7.85 -8.75
N HIS A 24 -8.49 -8.28 -9.31
CA HIS A 24 -7.30 -8.63 -8.54
C HIS A 24 -6.77 -7.40 -7.78
N GLY A 25 -6.69 -6.23 -8.42
CA GLY A 25 -6.29 -4.99 -7.78
C GLY A 25 -7.22 -4.58 -6.63
N VAL A 26 -8.53 -4.64 -6.86
CA VAL A 26 -9.52 -4.38 -5.79
C VAL A 26 -9.31 -5.32 -4.62
N ARG A 27 -9.19 -6.63 -4.86
CA ARG A 27 -9.02 -7.64 -3.80
C ARG A 27 -7.72 -7.47 -3.04
N SER A 28 -6.62 -7.12 -3.72
CA SER A 28 -5.31 -6.91 -3.08
C SER A 28 -5.29 -5.74 -2.09
N ALA A 29 -6.15 -4.73 -2.31
CA ALA A 29 -6.20 -3.52 -1.49
C ALA A 29 -7.43 -3.43 -0.56
N SER A 30 -8.43 -4.31 -0.73
CA SER A 30 -9.75 -4.21 -0.05
C SER A 30 -9.68 -4.28 1.47
N ILE A 31 -8.72 -4.98 2.02
CA ILE A 31 -8.53 -5.13 3.48
C ILE A 31 -7.40 -4.26 4.03
N ASP A 32 -6.77 -3.42 3.17
CA ASP A 32 -5.68 -2.50 3.56
C ASP A 32 -4.51 -3.24 4.27
N PHE A 33 -4.14 -4.40 3.72
CA PHE A 33 -3.14 -5.30 4.29
C PHE A 33 -1.98 -5.59 3.33
N ASP A 34 -1.79 -4.69 2.37
CA ASP A 34 -0.75 -4.65 1.35
C ASP A 34 0.58 -4.08 1.91
N ASP A 35 1.48 -3.71 1.02
CA ASP A 35 2.68 -2.94 1.34
C ASP A 35 2.43 -1.44 1.20
N TYR A 36 3.44 -0.65 1.53
CA TYR A 36 3.47 0.79 1.29
C TYR A 36 4.91 1.31 1.33
N GLU A 37 5.13 2.47 0.72
CA GLU A 37 6.40 3.19 0.76
C GLU A 37 6.13 4.70 0.96
N TYR A 38 7.13 5.42 1.45
CA TYR A 38 6.92 6.80 1.88
C TYR A 38 7.35 7.86 0.87
N VAL A 39 8.20 7.54 -0.12
CA VAL A 39 8.70 8.52 -1.09
C VAL A 39 7.60 9.06 -1.98
N ALA A 40 6.78 8.16 -2.50
CA ALA A 40 5.62 8.48 -3.33
C ALA A 40 4.30 8.44 -2.54
N GLY A 41 4.31 7.91 -1.30
CA GLY A 41 3.11 7.65 -0.53
C GLY A 41 2.18 6.65 -1.20
N SER A 42 2.75 5.59 -1.76
CA SER A 42 2.02 4.64 -2.58
C SER A 42 1.96 3.23 -1.99
N HIS A 43 1.23 2.35 -2.67
CA HIS A 43 1.08 0.92 -2.38
C HIS A 43 1.54 0.14 -3.61
N PRO A 44 2.86 0.02 -3.86
CA PRO A 44 3.39 -0.35 -5.17
C PRO A 44 3.09 -1.79 -5.57
N SER A 45 3.11 -2.74 -4.62
CA SER A 45 2.93 -4.16 -4.96
C SER A 45 1.50 -4.51 -5.34
N ALA A 46 0.51 -3.84 -4.75
CA ALA A 46 -0.89 -4.17 -4.98
C ALA A 46 -1.31 -4.03 -6.46
N PRO A 47 -1.11 -2.90 -7.17
CA PRO A 47 -1.45 -2.81 -8.59
C PRO A 47 -0.52 -3.64 -9.48
N ILE A 48 0.79 -3.66 -9.20
CA ILE A 48 1.79 -4.33 -10.04
C ILE A 48 1.57 -5.85 -10.02
N PHE A 49 1.53 -6.50 -8.84
CA PHE A 49 1.34 -7.95 -8.77
C PHE A 49 -0.03 -8.38 -9.28
N SER A 50 -1.08 -7.57 -9.07
CA SER A 50 -2.41 -7.86 -9.62
C SER A 50 -2.41 -7.92 -11.15
N ALA A 51 -1.67 -7.03 -11.80
CA ALA A 51 -1.44 -7.04 -13.24
C ALA A 51 -0.58 -8.25 -13.67
N LEU A 52 0.57 -8.47 -13.03
CA LEU A 52 1.51 -9.54 -13.37
C LEU A 52 0.89 -10.93 -13.20
N ILE A 53 0.15 -11.17 -12.13
CA ILE A 53 -0.59 -12.40 -11.88
C ILE A 53 -1.65 -12.66 -12.96
N SER A 54 -2.33 -11.60 -13.41
CA SER A 54 -3.32 -11.72 -14.49
C SER A 54 -2.64 -12.05 -15.83
N ILE A 55 -1.55 -11.37 -16.16
CA ILE A 55 -0.76 -11.62 -17.40
C ILE A 55 -0.14 -13.02 -17.37
N ALA A 56 0.34 -13.50 -16.23
CA ALA A 56 0.95 -14.82 -16.10
C ALA A 56 0.00 -15.98 -16.44
N GLN A 57 -1.30 -15.76 -16.42
CA GLN A 57 -2.27 -16.78 -16.78
C GLN A 57 -2.42 -16.95 -18.31
N ILE A 58 -2.01 -15.98 -19.09
CA ILE A 58 -2.07 -16.00 -20.58
C ILE A 58 -0.69 -15.99 -21.23
N LYS A 59 0.34 -15.63 -20.47
CA LYS A 59 1.75 -15.61 -20.90
C LYS A 59 2.57 -16.49 -19.96
N LYS A 60 3.48 -17.28 -20.52
CA LYS A 60 4.45 -18.03 -19.72
C LYS A 60 5.50 -17.06 -19.20
N ILE A 61 5.41 -16.69 -17.93
CA ILE A 61 6.40 -15.87 -17.20
C ILE A 61 6.85 -16.61 -15.95
N SER A 62 8.17 -16.60 -15.71
CA SER A 62 8.75 -17.17 -14.51
C SER A 62 8.53 -16.25 -13.30
N ILE A 63 8.75 -16.79 -12.10
CA ILE A 63 8.74 -15.98 -10.88
C ILE A 63 9.84 -14.95 -10.91
N GLU A 64 11.01 -15.30 -11.44
CA GLU A 64 12.11 -14.37 -11.59
C GLU A 64 11.77 -13.20 -12.53
N GLU A 65 11.19 -13.47 -13.70
CA GLU A 65 10.70 -12.42 -14.62
C GLU A 65 9.62 -11.56 -13.96
N THR A 66 8.75 -12.16 -13.16
CA THR A 66 7.72 -11.44 -12.39
C THR A 66 8.36 -10.47 -11.39
N TYR A 67 9.37 -10.95 -10.64
CA TYR A 67 10.10 -10.13 -9.69
C TYR A 67 10.87 -9.00 -10.39
N GLN A 68 11.52 -9.27 -11.51
CA GLN A 68 12.18 -8.24 -12.33
C GLN A 68 11.17 -7.19 -12.83
N GLY A 69 9.99 -7.62 -13.28
CA GLY A 69 8.91 -6.70 -13.65
C GLY A 69 8.48 -5.81 -12.49
N TRP A 70 8.29 -6.41 -11.32
CA TRP A 70 7.97 -5.66 -10.10
C TRP A 70 9.05 -4.64 -9.75
N LEU A 71 10.34 -5.01 -9.79
CA LEU A 71 11.45 -4.08 -9.54
C LEU A 71 11.45 -2.89 -10.49
N VAL A 72 11.20 -3.11 -11.79
CA VAL A 72 11.13 -2.02 -12.78
C VAL A 72 9.97 -1.08 -12.46
N GLY A 73 8.79 -1.60 -12.14
CA GLY A 73 7.64 -0.80 -11.76
C GLY A 73 7.86 -0.03 -10.47
N TYR A 74 8.46 -0.68 -9.47
CA TYR A 74 8.83 -0.06 -8.19
C TYR A 74 9.82 1.08 -8.38
N GLU A 75 10.89 0.86 -9.14
CA GLU A 75 11.90 1.88 -9.45
C GLU A 75 11.24 3.14 -10.03
N LEU A 76 10.34 2.97 -11.01
CA LEU A 76 9.68 4.09 -11.64
C LEU A 76 8.74 4.84 -10.67
N ILE A 77 7.99 4.11 -9.82
CA ILE A 77 7.16 4.72 -8.78
C ILE A 77 8.00 5.60 -7.86
N ILE A 78 9.14 5.09 -7.38
CA ILE A 78 10.03 5.86 -6.49
C ILE A 78 10.62 7.08 -7.21
N LYS A 79 11.07 6.95 -8.45
CA LYS A 79 11.60 8.10 -9.24
C LYS A 79 10.54 9.19 -9.46
N LEU A 80 9.31 8.79 -9.78
CA LEU A 80 8.19 9.72 -9.91
C LEU A 80 7.85 10.37 -8.56
N GLY A 81 7.83 9.60 -7.47
CA GLY A 81 7.63 10.12 -6.13
C GLY A 81 8.66 11.15 -5.72
N GLN A 82 9.94 10.90 -6.02
CA GLN A 82 11.03 11.86 -5.79
C GLN A 82 10.88 13.15 -6.61
N ALA A 83 10.42 13.03 -7.87
CA ALA A 83 10.21 14.17 -8.74
C ALA A 83 8.99 15.00 -8.32
N LEU A 84 7.88 14.37 -7.99
CA LEU A 84 6.63 15.03 -7.58
C LEU A 84 6.69 15.59 -6.15
N SER A 85 7.59 15.09 -5.32
CA SER A 85 7.68 15.36 -3.87
C SER A 85 6.44 14.93 -3.07
N TYR A 86 6.52 15.08 -1.76
CA TYR A 86 5.42 14.80 -0.84
C TYR A 86 4.14 15.59 -1.17
N ASP A 87 4.28 16.76 -1.78
CA ASP A 87 3.16 17.64 -2.08
C ASP A 87 2.11 17.01 -3.00
N HIS A 88 2.51 16.11 -3.88
CA HIS A 88 1.57 15.34 -4.69
C HIS A 88 0.53 14.62 -3.81
N TYR A 89 1.02 13.86 -2.84
CA TYR A 89 0.15 13.16 -1.89
C TYR A 89 -0.57 14.14 -0.96
N TYR A 90 0.10 15.21 -0.54
CA TYR A 90 -0.46 16.22 0.35
C TYR A 90 -1.60 17.01 -0.28
N LYS A 91 -1.51 17.33 -1.58
CA LYS A 91 -2.60 17.97 -2.36
C LYS A 91 -3.88 17.14 -2.40
N GLY A 92 -3.80 15.85 -2.15
CA GLY A 92 -4.96 14.98 -2.10
C GLY A 92 -5.01 13.89 -3.17
N TRP A 93 -3.95 13.71 -3.94
CA TRP A 93 -3.85 12.61 -4.90
C TRP A 93 -3.60 11.27 -4.20
N HIS A 94 -4.20 10.20 -4.71
CA HIS A 94 -3.92 8.84 -4.27
C HIS A 94 -2.84 8.21 -5.15
N SER A 95 -1.60 8.26 -4.69
CA SER A 95 -0.42 7.81 -5.45
C SER A 95 -0.50 6.37 -5.93
N ALA A 96 -1.22 5.49 -5.23
CA ALA A 96 -1.44 4.11 -5.66
C ALA A 96 -2.13 4.00 -7.04
N ASN A 97 -2.83 5.05 -7.50
CA ASN A 97 -3.35 5.10 -8.86
C ASN A 97 -2.59 6.13 -9.71
N THR A 98 -2.37 7.36 -9.23
CA THR A 98 -1.78 8.42 -10.08
C THR A 98 -0.40 8.03 -10.64
N ILE A 99 0.46 7.42 -9.84
CA ILE A 99 1.78 6.93 -10.28
C ILE A 99 1.85 5.40 -10.30
N GLY A 100 0.99 4.72 -9.54
CA GLY A 100 0.91 3.26 -9.54
C GLY A 100 0.53 2.69 -10.91
N VAL A 101 -0.34 3.37 -11.67
CA VAL A 101 -0.69 2.98 -13.05
C VAL A 101 0.53 3.02 -13.99
N ILE A 102 1.38 4.04 -13.83
CA ILE A 102 2.60 4.23 -14.62
C ILE A 102 3.64 3.14 -14.29
N GLY A 103 3.86 2.88 -13.00
CA GLY A 103 4.72 1.78 -12.55
C GLY A 103 4.20 0.41 -13.00
N THR A 104 2.89 0.21 -13.00
CA THR A 104 2.27 -1.04 -13.49
C THR A 104 2.50 -1.21 -15.00
N ALA A 105 2.38 -0.15 -15.79
CA ALA A 105 2.65 -0.19 -17.23
C ALA A 105 4.12 -0.58 -17.51
N ALA A 106 5.06 -0.01 -16.76
CA ALA A 106 6.48 -0.36 -16.87
C ALA A 106 6.75 -1.83 -16.49
N ALA A 107 6.18 -2.30 -15.38
CA ALA A 107 6.30 -3.68 -14.93
C ALA A 107 5.77 -4.69 -15.97
N VAL A 108 4.60 -4.42 -16.53
CA VAL A 108 3.97 -5.25 -17.57
C VAL A 108 4.79 -5.19 -18.86
N SER A 109 5.28 -4.03 -19.27
CA SER A 109 6.15 -3.88 -20.45
C SER A 109 7.42 -4.74 -20.32
N LYS A 110 8.02 -4.78 -19.14
CA LYS A 110 9.20 -5.63 -18.85
C LYS A 110 8.90 -7.11 -19.08
N VAL A 111 7.84 -7.64 -18.50
CA VAL A 111 7.50 -9.09 -18.62
C VAL A 111 6.95 -9.45 -20.00
N LEU A 112 6.40 -8.49 -20.73
CA LEU A 112 6.01 -8.67 -22.15
C LEU A 112 7.18 -8.51 -23.13
N LYS A 113 8.38 -8.18 -22.64
CA LYS A 113 9.62 -7.99 -23.41
C LYS A 113 9.47 -6.92 -24.48
N LEU A 114 8.80 -5.81 -24.14
CA LEU A 114 8.70 -4.66 -25.01
C LEU A 114 10.06 -4.01 -25.21
N ASN A 115 10.33 -3.47 -26.39
CA ASN A 115 11.53 -2.69 -26.63
C ASN A 115 11.46 -1.32 -25.92
N ALA A 116 12.54 -0.55 -25.94
CA ALA A 116 12.63 0.72 -25.23
C ALA A 116 11.57 1.72 -25.69
N ASP A 117 11.34 1.85 -26.99
CA ASP A 117 10.34 2.76 -27.56
C ASP A 117 8.92 2.35 -27.16
N GLN A 118 8.57 1.06 -27.28
CA GLN A 118 7.30 0.55 -26.84
C GLN A 118 7.07 0.75 -25.33
N MET A 119 8.12 0.56 -24.50
CA MET A 119 8.01 0.79 -23.06
C MET A 119 7.79 2.28 -22.76
N ALA A 120 8.51 3.17 -23.43
CA ALA A 120 8.33 4.62 -23.29
C ALA A 120 6.91 5.05 -23.67
N ASN A 121 6.39 4.53 -24.78
CA ASN A 121 4.99 4.75 -25.17
C ASN A 121 4.00 4.21 -24.11
N ALA A 122 4.22 2.99 -23.59
CA ALA A 122 3.35 2.40 -22.55
C ALA A 122 3.29 3.24 -21.29
N ILE A 123 4.45 3.73 -20.82
CA ILE A 123 4.59 4.58 -19.64
C ILE A 123 3.88 5.92 -19.87
N SER A 124 4.05 6.52 -21.06
CA SER A 124 3.39 7.77 -21.41
C SER A 124 1.87 7.60 -21.59
N ILE A 125 1.39 6.55 -22.26
CA ILE A 125 -0.04 6.24 -22.34
C ILE A 125 -0.67 6.12 -20.95
N ALA A 126 0.06 5.50 -20.00
CA ALA A 126 -0.43 5.30 -18.64
C ALA A 126 -0.71 6.62 -17.89
N THR A 127 -0.04 7.73 -18.24
CA THR A 127 -0.30 9.04 -17.63
C THR A 127 -1.72 9.53 -17.88
N SER A 128 -2.36 9.13 -18.99
CA SER A 128 -3.75 9.48 -19.29
C SER A 128 -4.78 8.82 -18.36
N PHE A 129 -4.35 7.83 -17.58
CA PHE A 129 -5.17 7.15 -16.57
C PHE A 129 -4.82 7.57 -15.14
N SER A 130 -3.89 8.50 -14.96
CA SER A 130 -3.48 9.00 -13.65
C SER A 130 -4.61 9.79 -13.00
N SER A 131 -5.21 9.22 -11.94
CA SER A 131 -6.37 9.79 -11.27
C SER A 131 -6.47 9.29 -9.82
N GLY A 132 -7.53 9.68 -9.11
CA GLY A 132 -7.84 9.18 -7.78
C GLY A 132 -7.58 10.18 -6.66
N LEU A 133 -8.62 10.42 -5.86
CA LEU A 133 -8.62 11.41 -4.79
C LEU A 133 -8.61 10.73 -3.41
N LYS A 134 -7.77 11.19 -2.49
CA LYS A 134 -7.74 10.73 -1.09
C LYS A 134 -9.04 11.00 -0.32
N GLN A 135 -9.90 11.91 -0.79
CA GLN A 135 -11.20 12.12 -0.19
C GLN A 135 -12.09 10.86 -0.24
N GLN A 136 -11.79 9.93 -1.12
CA GLN A 136 -12.45 8.62 -1.19
C GLN A 136 -12.00 7.63 -0.09
N PHE A 137 -11.02 7.97 0.74
CA PHE A 137 -10.60 7.09 1.82
C PHE A 137 -11.73 6.94 2.86
N GLY A 138 -11.94 5.71 3.32
CA GLY A 138 -13.09 5.33 4.12
C GLY A 138 -14.27 4.78 3.31
N THR A 139 -14.12 4.68 1.98
CA THR A 139 -15.06 4.03 1.06
C THR A 139 -14.37 2.91 0.25
N ASP A 140 -15.14 2.13 -0.48
CA ASP A 140 -14.63 1.06 -1.36
C ASP A 140 -13.78 1.60 -2.52
N ILE A 141 -13.98 2.86 -2.90
CA ILE A 141 -13.26 3.50 -3.99
C ILE A 141 -11.74 3.51 -3.76
N LYS A 142 -11.28 3.55 -2.51
CA LYS A 142 -9.83 3.42 -2.24
C LYS A 142 -9.25 2.15 -2.85
N ALA A 143 -9.92 1.02 -2.69
CA ALA A 143 -9.50 -0.25 -3.29
C ALA A 143 -9.68 -0.26 -4.82
N PHE A 144 -10.76 0.39 -5.32
CA PHE A 144 -11.00 0.50 -6.75
C PHE A 144 -9.89 1.28 -7.47
N HIS A 145 -9.28 2.29 -6.83
CA HIS A 145 -8.12 2.99 -7.40
C HIS A 145 -6.99 2.01 -7.75
N VAL A 146 -6.72 1.01 -6.91
CA VAL A 146 -5.72 -0.03 -7.19
C VAL A 146 -6.17 -0.94 -8.33
N GLY A 147 -7.46 -1.25 -8.40
CA GLY A 147 -8.06 -1.95 -9.52
C GLY A 147 -7.88 -1.22 -10.85
N PHE A 148 -8.16 0.09 -10.87
CA PHE A 148 -7.96 0.94 -12.05
C PHE A 148 -6.49 1.02 -12.45
N ALA A 149 -5.57 1.19 -11.50
CA ALA A 149 -4.14 1.21 -11.77
C ALA A 149 -3.65 -0.10 -12.41
N SER A 150 -4.09 -1.25 -11.87
CA SER A 150 -3.74 -2.56 -12.42
C SER A 150 -4.29 -2.76 -13.85
N GLN A 151 -5.56 -2.44 -14.04
CA GLN A 151 -6.25 -2.57 -15.33
C GLN A 151 -5.64 -1.66 -16.39
N ALA A 152 -5.53 -0.37 -16.09
CA ALA A 152 -5.06 0.63 -17.06
C ALA A 152 -3.56 0.46 -17.37
N GLY A 153 -2.73 0.05 -16.39
CA GLY A 153 -1.32 -0.26 -16.63
C GLY A 153 -1.14 -1.41 -17.62
N VAL A 154 -1.94 -2.47 -17.50
CA VAL A 154 -1.95 -3.58 -18.50
C VAL A 154 -2.43 -3.08 -19.86
N GLN A 155 -3.50 -2.30 -19.92
CA GLN A 155 -4.02 -1.74 -21.18
C GLN A 155 -2.96 -0.87 -21.86
N SER A 156 -2.27 -0.01 -21.14
CA SER A 156 -1.21 0.85 -21.67
C SER A 156 -0.09 0.05 -22.30
N ALA A 157 0.39 -1.00 -21.62
CA ALA A 157 1.43 -1.87 -22.16
C ALA A 157 0.97 -2.64 -23.41
N LEU A 158 -0.29 -3.11 -23.44
CA LEU A 158 -0.83 -3.81 -24.59
C LEU A 158 -1.08 -2.88 -25.78
N LEU A 159 -1.53 -1.63 -25.54
CA LEU A 159 -1.67 -0.62 -26.59
C LEU A 159 -0.33 -0.33 -27.25
N ALA A 160 0.69 -0.01 -26.45
CA ALA A 160 2.02 0.24 -26.98
C ALA A 160 2.63 -0.96 -27.71
N LYS A 161 2.40 -2.19 -27.21
CA LYS A 161 2.80 -3.42 -27.87
C LYS A 161 2.21 -3.56 -29.29
N ASN A 162 1.01 -3.06 -29.49
CA ASN A 162 0.28 -3.11 -30.77
C ASN A 162 0.44 -1.83 -31.61
N GLY A 163 1.49 -1.03 -31.34
CA GLY A 163 1.83 0.15 -32.15
C GLY A 163 1.19 1.46 -31.67
N GLY A 164 0.51 1.47 -30.52
CA GLY A 164 0.00 2.72 -29.93
C GLY A 164 1.15 3.64 -29.53
N THR A 165 1.05 4.92 -29.88
CA THR A 165 2.04 5.95 -29.64
C THR A 165 1.53 7.01 -28.65
N ALA A 166 2.46 7.67 -27.95
CA ALA A 166 2.18 8.80 -27.07
C ALA A 166 3.36 9.78 -27.06
N ASN A 167 3.15 10.97 -26.53
CA ASN A 167 4.24 11.92 -26.33
C ASN A 167 5.17 11.41 -25.23
N GLN A 168 6.37 10.98 -25.61
CA GLN A 168 7.37 10.45 -24.66
C GLN A 168 8.03 11.53 -23.80
N ASP A 169 7.96 12.82 -24.21
CA ASP A 169 8.53 13.98 -23.50
C ASP A 169 7.53 14.63 -22.52
N ILE A 170 6.41 13.97 -22.20
CA ILE A 170 5.32 14.49 -21.37
C ILE A 170 5.73 14.89 -19.94
N TRP A 171 6.94 14.56 -19.50
CA TRP A 171 7.33 14.63 -18.09
C TRP A 171 7.63 16.04 -17.60
N ASN A 172 8.57 16.73 -18.24
CA ASN A 172 9.16 17.99 -17.75
C ASN A 172 8.76 19.21 -18.58
N ILE A 173 7.89 19.07 -19.57
CA ILE A 173 7.43 20.15 -20.44
C ILE A 173 6.34 20.98 -19.77
N GLU A 174 6.08 22.16 -20.32
CA GLU A 174 4.94 22.99 -19.92
C GLU A 174 3.64 22.19 -20.02
N ARG A 175 2.80 22.27 -19.00
CA ARG A 175 1.56 21.47 -18.82
C ARG A 175 1.82 19.96 -18.86
N GLY A 176 3.05 19.53 -18.62
CA GLY A 176 3.43 18.13 -18.52
C GLY A 176 3.09 17.53 -17.16
N PHE A 177 3.41 16.24 -17.01
CA PHE A 177 2.99 15.45 -15.85
C PHE A 177 3.50 16.02 -14.51
N ILE A 178 4.79 16.39 -14.45
CA ILE A 178 5.40 16.89 -13.21
C ILE A 178 4.80 18.24 -12.81
N GLU A 179 4.51 19.11 -13.78
CA GLU A 179 3.89 20.40 -13.49
C GLU A 179 2.46 20.26 -12.97
N LEU A 180 1.64 19.43 -13.66
CA LEU A 180 0.22 19.29 -13.31
C LEU A 180 -0.01 18.53 -12.00
N TYR A 181 0.76 17.48 -11.77
CA TYR A 181 0.61 16.62 -10.60
C TYR A 181 1.51 16.99 -9.42
N GLY A 182 2.55 17.78 -9.66
CA GLY A 182 3.50 18.23 -8.65
C GLY A 182 3.12 19.54 -7.98
N SER A 183 4.12 20.24 -7.46
CA SER A 183 4.02 21.54 -6.80
C SER A 183 5.28 22.37 -7.05
N LYS A 184 5.37 23.55 -6.42
CA LYS A 184 6.58 24.38 -6.44
C LYS A 184 7.83 23.66 -5.90
N PHE A 185 7.69 22.59 -5.16
CA PHE A 185 8.79 21.78 -4.63
C PHE A 185 9.13 20.57 -5.53
N SER A 186 8.36 20.34 -6.59
CA SER A 186 8.64 19.27 -7.54
C SER A 186 9.92 19.53 -8.29
N LYS A 187 10.67 18.47 -8.51
CA LYS A 187 11.94 18.50 -9.26
C LYS A 187 11.70 17.94 -10.65
N LYS A 188 12.41 18.46 -11.63
CA LYS A 188 12.44 17.84 -12.97
C LYS A 188 12.89 16.39 -12.85
N LEU A 189 12.23 15.49 -13.55
CA LEU A 189 12.76 14.16 -13.76
C LEU A 189 14.12 14.30 -14.42
N ASN A 190 15.15 13.76 -13.78
CA ASN A 190 16.50 13.91 -14.27
C ASN A 190 16.69 13.06 -15.54
N ASN A 191 16.85 13.71 -16.68
CA ASN A 191 17.12 13.06 -17.96
C ASN A 191 18.50 12.36 -18.01
N ASN A 192 19.38 12.72 -17.06
CA ASN A 192 20.74 12.16 -16.94
C ASN A 192 20.83 11.12 -15.80
N ILE A 193 19.80 10.28 -15.63
CA ILE A 193 19.87 9.18 -14.67
C ILE A 193 21.04 8.26 -15.09
N LYS A 194 22.10 8.26 -14.29
CA LYS A 194 23.22 7.35 -14.52
C LYS A 194 22.73 5.91 -14.41
N LYS A 195 23.24 5.02 -15.27
CA LYS A 195 22.90 3.59 -15.23
C LYS A 195 23.15 2.99 -13.84
N SER A 196 24.14 3.49 -13.10
CA SER A 196 24.44 3.11 -11.71
C SER A 196 23.32 3.48 -10.71
N ASP A 197 22.45 4.42 -11.05
CA ASP A 197 21.37 4.89 -10.16
C ASP A 197 20.06 4.11 -10.37
N LEU A 198 20.01 3.26 -11.38
CA LEU A 198 18.88 2.38 -11.66
C LEU A 198 19.03 1.05 -10.92
N GLY A 199 17.89 0.48 -10.50
CA GLY A 199 17.83 -0.79 -9.78
C GLY A 199 18.11 -0.70 -8.27
N ASN A 200 18.37 0.50 -7.75
CA ASN A 200 18.72 0.73 -6.35
C ASN A 200 17.56 1.28 -5.50
N ALA A 201 16.40 1.56 -6.10
CA ALA A 201 15.30 2.19 -5.35
C ALA A 201 14.83 1.33 -4.18
N ILE A 202 14.70 0.02 -4.37
CA ILE A 202 14.27 -0.90 -3.29
C ILE A 202 15.28 -0.99 -2.13
N ILE A 203 16.56 -0.73 -2.39
CA ILE A 203 17.61 -0.74 -1.36
C ILE A 203 17.61 0.58 -0.60
N LYS A 204 17.54 1.71 -1.33
CA LYS A 204 17.58 3.06 -0.75
C LYS A 204 16.26 3.46 -0.09
N PHE A 205 15.16 3.04 -0.66
CA PHE A 205 13.79 3.35 -0.25
C PHE A 205 12.97 2.06 -0.20
N PRO A 206 13.23 1.18 0.77
CA PRO A 206 12.55 -0.10 0.85
C PRO A 206 11.07 0.07 1.17
N ASN A 207 10.26 -0.86 0.69
CA ASN A 207 8.85 -0.90 1.02
C ASN A 207 8.63 -1.52 2.40
N PHE A 208 7.53 -1.13 3.02
CA PHE A 208 7.08 -1.62 4.32
C PHE A 208 5.93 -2.60 4.11
N ILE A 209 5.95 -3.71 4.78
CA ILE A 209 4.89 -4.71 4.73
C ILE A 209 4.00 -4.51 5.97
N LYS A 210 2.73 -4.13 5.77
CA LYS A 210 1.79 -3.96 6.88
C LYS A 210 1.65 -5.23 7.71
N PHE A 211 1.76 -5.11 9.01
CA PHE A 211 1.58 -6.22 9.93
C PHE A 211 0.13 -6.37 10.39
N TRP A 212 -0.65 -5.28 10.38
CA TRP A 212 -2.07 -5.26 10.68
C TRP A 212 -2.88 -4.73 9.48
N PRO A 213 -4.13 -5.20 9.30
CA PRO A 213 -4.98 -4.87 8.14
C PRO A 213 -5.62 -3.48 8.25
N VAL A 214 -4.80 -2.44 8.33
CA VAL A 214 -5.19 -1.04 8.50
C VAL A 214 -4.26 -0.10 7.73
N CYS A 215 -4.65 1.17 7.64
CA CYS A 215 -3.82 2.24 7.10
C CYS A 215 -2.41 2.25 7.72
N SER A 216 -1.39 2.59 6.94
CA SER A 216 0.00 2.68 7.39
C SER A 216 0.16 3.53 8.64
N TYR A 217 -0.52 4.65 8.74
CA TYR A 217 -0.48 5.55 9.90
C TYR A 217 -1.09 4.96 11.17
N SER A 218 -1.95 3.95 11.06
CA SER A 218 -2.55 3.27 12.22
C SER A 218 -1.68 2.14 12.80
N GLN A 219 -0.60 1.74 12.11
CA GLN A 219 0.27 0.64 12.56
C GLN A 219 0.93 0.94 13.91
N ARG A 220 1.44 2.18 14.12
CA ARG A 220 2.12 2.58 15.35
C ARG A 220 1.19 2.56 16.56
N VAL A 221 -0.01 3.09 16.43
CA VAL A 221 -0.96 3.14 17.56
C VAL A 221 -1.44 1.74 17.96
N ILE A 222 -1.54 0.79 17.01
CA ILE A 222 -1.83 -0.61 17.34
C ILE A 222 -0.68 -1.21 18.16
N GLN A 223 0.57 -1.02 17.71
CA GLN A 223 1.74 -1.50 18.45
C GLN A 223 1.78 -0.93 19.88
N GLY A 224 1.55 0.38 20.03
CA GLY A 224 1.46 1.03 21.35
C GLY A 224 0.31 0.47 22.21
N GLY A 225 -0.85 0.24 21.60
CA GLY A 225 -2.00 -0.37 22.28
C GLY A 225 -1.72 -1.78 22.79
N LEU A 226 -0.98 -2.59 22.04
CA LEU A 226 -0.56 -3.93 22.46
C LEU A 226 0.45 -3.89 23.60
N ILE A 227 1.38 -2.92 23.60
CA ILE A 227 2.30 -2.70 24.70
C ILE A 227 1.54 -2.29 25.96
N LEU A 228 0.66 -1.31 25.86
CA LEU A 228 -0.16 -0.83 26.97
C LEU A 228 -1.12 -1.89 27.51
N ASN A 229 -1.64 -2.78 26.64
CA ASN A 229 -2.48 -3.90 27.09
C ASN A 229 -1.76 -4.79 28.11
N LYS A 230 -0.46 -5.02 27.94
CA LYS A 230 0.37 -5.80 28.86
C LYS A 230 0.67 -5.07 30.15
N LYS A 231 0.74 -3.73 30.13
CA LYS A 231 1.07 -2.88 31.30
C LYS A 231 -0.17 -2.53 32.14
N ILE A 232 -1.35 -2.46 31.53
CA ILE A 232 -2.59 -2.04 32.19
C ILE A 232 -3.49 -3.26 32.39
N PHE A 233 -3.56 -3.78 33.60
CA PHE A 233 -4.40 -4.93 33.92
C PHE A 233 -5.90 -4.56 33.99
N ILE A 234 -6.25 -3.40 34.60
CA ILE A 234 -7.64 -2.98 34.81
C ILE A 234 -7.97 -1.78 33.91
N LYS A 235 -8.42 -2.07 32.66
CA LYS A 235 -8.71 -1.04 31.64
C LYS A 235 -9.85 -0.09 32.01
N LYS A 236 -10.79 -0.49 32.90
CA LYS A 236 -11.83 0.41 33.39
C LYS A 236 -11.30 1.59 34.21
N ASN A 237 -10.11 1.46 34.80
CA ASN A 237 -9.44 2.51 35.57
C ASN A 237 -8.78 3.58 34.70
N ILE A 238 -8.82 3.47 33.37
CA ILE A 238 -8.35 4.50 32.47
C ILE A 238 -9.30 5.69 32.52
N LYS A 239 -8.77 6.85 32.95
CA LYS A 239 -9.46 8.14 32.96
C LYS A 239 -9.52 8.73 31.57
N SER A 240 -8.37 8.88 30.92
CA SER A 240 -8.23 9.44 29.57
C SER A 240 -6.99 8.94 28.85
N ILE A 241 -7.02 9.03 27.51
CA ILE A 241 -5.88 8.71 26.66
C ILE A 241 -5.68 9.88 25.69
N THR A 242 -4.42 10.24 25.43
CA THR A 242 -4.05 11.20 24.38
C THR A 242 -3.12 10.50 23.40
N ILE A 243 -3.38 10.65 22.10
CA ILE A 243 -2.46 10.26 21.03
C ILE A 243 -1.91 11.56 20.43
N GLU A 244 -0.61 11.78 20.56
CA GLU A 244 0.09 12.86 19.88
C GLU A 244 0.82 12.27 18.67
N PHE A 245 0.62 12.86 17.49
CA PHE A 245 1.16 12.35 16.23
C PHE A 245 1.41 13.47 15.22
N PRO A 246 2.24 13.24 14.18
CA PRO A 246 2.56 14.24 13.18
C PRO A 246 1.34 14.79 12.43
N GLU A 247 1.24 16.13 12.32
CA GLU A 247 0.11 16.81 11.69
C GLU A 247 -0.24 16.34 10.27
N PRO A 248 0.74 16.10 9.36
CA PRO A 248 0.41 15.73 7.99
C PRO A 248 -0.47 14.47 7.87
N TRP A 249 -0.41 13.57 8.86
CA TRP A 249 -1.11 12.28 8.80
C TRP A 249 -2.55 12.36 9.30
N PHE A 250 -2.92 13.40 10.02
CA PHE A 250 -4.29 13.60 10.48
C PHE A 250 -5.30 13.69 9.32
N ARG A 251 -4.88 14.27 8.19
CA ARG A 251 -5.74 14.39 7.00
C ARG A 251 -6.11 13.04 6.38
N VAL A 252 -5.35 12.00 6.64
CA VAL A 252 -5.63 10.63 6.19
C VAL A 252 -6.43 9.86 7.23
N SER A 253 -6.02 9.97 8.51
CA SER A 253 -6.65 9.28 9.64
C SER A 253 -7.77 10.11 10.26
N LYS A 254 -8.74 10.51 9.43
CA LYS A 254 -9.77 11.51 9.75
C LYS A 254 -10.96 11.00 10.58
N PHE A 255 -11.11 9.69 10.74
CA PHE A 255 -12.25 9.13 11.46
C PHE A 255 -11.90 8.93 12.95
N HIS A 256 -12.48 9.74 13.82
CA HIS A 256 -12.28 9.56 15.27
C HIS A 256 -13.11 8.38 15.80
N ILE A 257 -14.43 8.43 15.60
CA ILE A 257 -15.35 7.34 15.93
C ILE A 257 -15.86 6.75 14.61
N PRO A 258 -15.38 5.57 14.20
CA PRO A 258 -15.75 5.00 12.91
C PRO A 258 -17.17 4.43 12.94
N LYS A 259 -17.86 4.50 11.79
CA LYS A 259 -19.23 3.98 11.61
C LYS A 259 -19.25 2.56 11.04
N ASN A 260 -18.17 2.15 10.38
CA ASN A 260 -18.05 0.85 9.69
C ASN A 260 -16.61 0.37 9.68
N SER A 261 -16.38 -0.85 9.19
CA SER A 261 -15.05 -1.47 9.11
C SER A 261 -14.07 -0.73 8.20
N THR A 262 -14.57 -0.05 7.17
CA THR A 262 -13.73 0.70 6.24
C THR A 262 -13.19 1.97 6.89
N GLU A 263 -14.04 2.72 7.60
CA GLU A 263 -13.62 3.87 8.41
C GLU A 263 -12.70 3.47 9.58
N ALA A 264 -12.95 2.30 10.18
CA ALA A 264 -12.16 1.79 11.31
C ALA A 264 -10.67 1.64 10.96
N ARG A 265 -10.33 1.31 9.71
CA ARG A 265 -8.94 1.20 9.24
C ARG A 265 -8.18 2.54 9.25
N PHE A 266 -8.91 3.65 9.22
CA PHE A 266 -8.40 5.02 9.23
C PHE A 266 -8.69 5.76 10.54
N SER A 267 -9.01 5.03 11.61
CA SER A 267 -9.28 5.58 12.94
C SER A 267 -8.14 5.23 13.90
N LEU A 268 -7.25 6.17 14.18
CA LEU A 268 -6.17 5.98 15.15
C LEU A 268 -6.73 5.61 16.54
N SER A 269 -7.75 6.31 16.97
CA SER A 269 -8.39 6.09 18.28
C SER A 269 -9.04 4.71 18.39
N TYR A 270 -9.76 4.25 17.36
CA TYR A 270 -10.34 2.92 17.36
C TYR A 270 -9.30 1.81 17.30
N CYS A 271 -8.27 1.97 16.47
CA CYS A 271 -7.16 1.03 16.36
C CYS A 271 -6.42 0.87 17.69
N LEU A 272 -6.08 2.00 18.34
CA LEU A 272 -5.48 1.98 19.69
C LEU A 272 -6.39 1.29 20.69
N ALA A 273 -7.65 1.73 20.78
CA ALA A 273 -8.65 1.20 21.74
C ALA A 273 -8.80 -0.31 21.58
N THR A 274 -8.89 -0.79 20.34
CA THR A 274 -9.08 -2.22 20.05
C THR A 274 -7.86 -3.04 20.45
N ALA A 275 -6.65 -2.59 20.10
CA ALA A 275 -5.40 -3.24 20.51
C ALA A 275 -5.25 -3.26 22.05
N LEU A 276 -5.55 -2.14 22.70
CA LEU A 276 -5.48 -2.01 24.15
C LEU A 276 -6.48 -2.90 24.90
N ILE A 277 -7.71 -3.00 24.41
CA ILE A 277 -8.77 -3.80 25.06
C ILE A 277 -8.57 -5.29 24.80
N ASN A 278 -8.31 -5.68 23.55
CA ASN A 278 -8.32 -7.08 23.14
C ASN A 278 -6.95 -7.77 23.30
N GLY A 279 -5.84 -7.03 23.45
CA GLY A 279 -4.49 -7.58 23.47
C GLY A 279 -4.04 -8.21 22.15
N LYS A 280 -4.81 -8.03 21.09
CA LYS A 280 -4.53 -8.47 19.72
C LYS A 280 -5.20 -7.54 18.71
N PHE A 281 -4.74 -7.60 17.46
CA PHE A 281 -5.39 -6.91 16.35
C PHE A 281 -5.34 -7.78 15.09
N ASP A 282 -6.50 -8.10 14.54
CA ASP A 282 -6.69 -8.95 13.36
C ASP A 282 -7.88 -8.43 12.52
N LEU A 283 -8.27 -9.16 11.47
CA LEU A 283 -9.42 -8.80 10.63
C LEU A 283 -10.74 -8.70 11.42
N ASN A 284 -10.92 -9.54 12.46
CA ASN A 284 -12.11 -9.49 13.33
C ASN A 284 -12.14 -8.22 14.18
N SER A 285 -10.99 -7.65 14.46
CA SER A 285 -10.85 -6.39 15.20
C SER A 285 -11.52 -5.21 14.49
N LEU A 286 -11.71 -5.29 13.17
CA LEU A 286 -12.38 -4.27 12.37
C LEU A 286 -13.92 -4.39 12.37
N ASN A 287 -14.46 -5.45 12.95
CA ASN A 287 -15.91 -5.60 13.10
C ASN A 287 -16.40 -4.76 14.29
N ILE A 288 -16.86 -3.55 14.02
CA ILE A 288 -17.28 -2.57 15.05
C ILE A 288 -18.42 -3.11 15.91
N SER A 289 -19.39 -3.80 15.32
CA SER A 289 -20.54 -4.32 16.05
C SER A 289 -20.16 -5.36 17.11
N LYS A 290 -19.09 -6.13 16.87
CA LYS A 290 -18.55 -7.11 17.82
C LYS A 290 -17.57 -6.49 18.83
N ASN A 291 -17.04 -5.30 18.55
CA ASN A 291 -16.02 -4.62 19.37
C ASN A 291 -16.56 -3.38 20.10
N LYS A 292 -17.77 -3.47 20.66
CA LYS A 292 -18.45 -2.36 21.36
C LYS A 292 -17.62 -1.76 22.51
N LYS A 293 -16.88 -2.58 23.28
CA LYS A 293 -15.99 -2.08 24.35
C LYS A 293 -14.88 -1.19 23.79
N SER A 294 -14.28 -1.57 22.67
CA SER A 294 -13.26 -0.77 21.97
C SER A 294 -13.86 0.54 21.46
N LEU A 295 -15.03 0.49 20.85
CA LEU A 295 -15.74 1.67 20.36
C LEU A 295 -16.06 2.65 21.50
N ASN A 296 -16.49 2.14 22.67
CA ASN A 296 -16.72 2.99 23.85
C ASN A 296 -15.42 3.61 24.38
N MET A 297 -14.31 2.84 24.40
CA MET A 297 -13.00 3.36 24.81
C MET A 297 -12.53 4.47 23.88
N THR A 298 -12.84 4.43 22.59
CA THR A 298 -12.50 5.48 21.61
C THR A 298 -12.93 6.87 22.07
N ARG A 299 -14.05 6.99 22.78
CA ARG A 299 -14.56 8.26 23.32
C ARG A 299 -13.68 8.89 24.40
N LYS A 300 -12.83 8.10 25.05
CA LYS A 300 -11.84 8.57 26.05
C LYS A 300 -10.52 9.01 25.43
N ILE A 301 -10.38 8.89 24.11
CA ILE A 301 -9.12 9.18 23.40
C ILE A 301 -9.20 10.56 22.77
N LYS A 302 -8.23 11.41 23.08
CA LYS A 302 -8.02 12.70 22.42
C LYS A 302 -6.90 12.57 21.39
N LEU A 303 -7.10 13.14 20.21
CA LEU A 303 -6.09 13.24 19.15
C LEU A 303 -5.49 14.62 19.17
N VAL A 304 -4.16 14.70 19.21
CA VAL A 304 -3.38 15.94 19.21
C VAL A 304 -2.30 15.82 18.13
N THR A 305 -2.14 16.84 17.34
CA THR A 305 -1.08 16.87 16.32
C THR A 305 0.08 17.73 16.74
N TYR A 306 1.27 17.40 16.27
CA TYR A 306 2.46 18.24 16.39
C TYR A 306 3.08 18.49 15.00
N LYS A 307 3.75 19.65 14.87
CA LYS A 307 4.34 20.07 13.59
C LYS A 307 5.57 19.24 13.25
N VAL A 308 5.67 18.84 12.01
CA VAL A 308 6.85 18.21 11.39
C VAL A 308 7.03 18.78 10.00
N PRO A 309 8.22 18.67 9.38
CA PRO A 309 8.39 18.97 7.97
C PRO A 309 7.44 18.13 7.11
N ASN A 310 6.94 18.70 6.02
CA ASN A 310 6.06 18.01 5.07
C ASN A 310 6.88 17.11 4.14
N THR A 311 7.63 16.14 4.70
CA THR A 311 8.38 15.17 3.91
C THR A 311 8.10 13.76 4.39
N PHE A 312 8.07 12.80 3.48
CA PHE A 312 7.94 11.39 3.84
C PHE A 312 9.22 10.83 4.46
N GLU A 313 10.37 11.37 4.11
CA GLU A 313 11.67 10.99 4.65
C GLU A 313 11.72 11.18 6.18
N ASP A 314 10.94 12.12 6.69
CA ASP A 314 10.85 12.43 8.12
C ASP A 314 9.83 11.56 8.88
N TYR A 315 9.13 10.63 8.21
CA TYR A 315 8.09 9.82 8.85
C TYR A 315 8.66 8.92 9.95
N ASP A 316 9.81 8.31 9.78
CA ASP A 316 10.36 7.33 10.68
C ASP A 316 11.89 7.49 10.82
N PRO A 317 12.44 7.27 11.98
CA PRO A 317 11.89 7.09 13.35
C PRO A 317 11.81 8.41 14.13
N LYS A 318 12.14 9.51 13.48
CA LYS A 318 12.40 10.83 14.10
C LYS A 318 11.16 11.44 14.75
N TYR A 319 9.98 11.14 14.20
CA TYR A 319 8.69 11.68 14.62
C TYR A 319 7.77 10.56 15.12
N PRO A 320 7.86 10.18 16.42
CA PRO A 320 7.08 9.08 16.98
C PRO A 320 5.61 9.44 17.17
N ASP A 321 4.75 8.42 17.18
CA ASP A 321 3.45 8.55 17.85
C ASP A 321 3.65 8.43 19.36
N ILE A 322 3.06 9.34 20.12
CA ILE A 322 3.16 9.37 21.59
C ILE A 322 1.78 9.08 22.18
N ILE A 323 1.69 8.04 22.98
CA ILE A 323 0.44 7.64 23.64
C ILE A 323 0.58 7.88 25.12
N LYS A 324 -0.22 8.82 25.65
CA LYS A 324 -0.27 9.15 27.07
C LYS A 324 -1.57 8.64 27.65
N VAL A 325 -1.49 7.81 28.68
CA VAL A 325 -2.63 7.27 29.43
C VAL A 325 -2.62 7.84 30.84
N ILE A 326 -3.75 8.40 31.28
CA ILE A 326 -3.96 8.86 32.65
C ILE A 326 -4.92 7.90 33.31
N MET A 327 -4.54 7.35 34.46
CA MET A 327 -5.36 6.46 35.27
C MET A 327 -6.22 7.24 36.28
N ASN A 328 -7.24 6.61 36.85
CA ASN A 328 -8.12 7.24 37.85
C ASN A 328 -7.39 7.62 39.16
N ASP A 329 -6.32 6.90 39.50
CA ASP A 329 -5.46 7.18 40.62
C ASP A 329 -4.44 8.32 40.39
N GLY A 330 -4.47 8.92 39.18
CA GLY A 330 -3.57 9.97 38.77
C GLY A 330 -2.26 9.47 38.15
N SER A 331 -1.95 8.18 38.17
CA SER A 331 -0.76 7.64 37.52
C SER A 331 -0.80 7.84 36.01
N ILE A 332 0.40 8.03 35.41
CA ILE A 332 0.57 8.34 34.00
C ILE A 332 1.48 7.31 33.35
N LEU A 333 1.05 6.77 32.23
CA LEU A 333 1.84 5.90 31.37
C LEU A 333 2.05 6.60 30.02
N ILE A 334 3.29 6.56 29.51
CA ILE A 334 3.65 7.14 28.22
C ILE A 334 4.37 6.08 27.38
N GLU A 335 3.90 5.88 26.15
CA GLU A 335 4.55 5.06 25.13
C GLU A 335 4.91 5.93 23.93
N LYS A 336 6.17 5.84 23.47
CA LYS A 336 6.66 6.49 22.25
C LYS A 336 6.96 5.41 21.21
N ILE A 337 6.26 5.44 20.10
CA ILE A 337 6.40 4.44 19.03
C ILE A 337 7.02 5.08 17.80
N SER A 338 8.30 4.83 17.59
CA SER A 338 9.08 5.33 16.43
C SER A 338 9.11 4.31 15.29
N HIS A 339 9.30 3.03 15.61
CA HIS A 339 9.43 1.96 14.66
C HIS A 339 8.20 1.06 14.66
N ILE A 340 7.87 0.51 13.49
CA ILE A 340 6.75 -0.40 13.32
C ILE A 340 7.23 -1.76 12.85
N LYS A 341 6.54 -2.81 13.28
CA LYS A 341 6.76 -4.16 12.77
C LYS A 341 6.36 -4.20 11.28
N GLY A 342 7.26 -4.72 10.45
CA GLY A 342 7.14 -4.73 8.99
C GLY A 342 7.92 -3.62 8.29
N GLY A 343 8.57 -2.73 9.05
CA GLY A 343 9.51 -1.72 8.54
C GLY A 343 10.97 -2.20 8.58
N ASN A 344 11.88 -1.39 8.06
CA ASN A 344 13.30 -1.74 7.93
C ASN A 344 13.99 -2.06 9.27
N ASN A 345 13.68 -1.27 10.30
CA ASN A 345 14.30 -1.43 11.63
C ASN A 345 13.64 -2.55 12.46
N TYR A 346 12.53 -3.08 11.99
CA TYR A 346 11.82 -4.17 12.63
C TYR A 346 11.10 -5.02 11.54
N PRO A 347 11.87 -5.75 10.70
CA PRO A 347 11.30 -6.51 9.59
C PRO A 347 10.41 -7.65 10.05
N LEU A 348 9.50 -8.08 9.17
CA LEU A 348 8.72 -9.30 9.39
C LEU A 348 9.62 -10.52 9.28
N LYS A 349 9.38 -11.48 10.17
CA LYS A 349 9.92 -12.84 10.06
C LYS A 349 9.08 -13.66 9.09
N ASP A 350 9.62 -14.76 8.62
CA ASP A 350 8.91 -15.72 7.75
C ASP A 350 7.59 -16.19 8.36
N GLU A 351 7.58 -16.44 9.67
CA GLU A 351 6.37 -16.82 10.41
C GLU A 351 5.29 -15.72 10.37
N ASP A 352 5.67 -14.45 10.43
CA ASP A 352 4.73 -13.32 10.34
C ASP A 352 4.06 -13.29 8.97
N ILE A 353 4.82 -13.55 7.90
CA ILE A 353 4.31 -13.62 6.53
C ILE A 353 3.39 -14.82 6.33
N ASP A 354 3.75 -15.96 6.90
CA ASP A 354 2.94 -17.17 6.88
C ASP A 354 1.60 -16.97 7.59
N ASN A 355 1.63 -16.37 8.79
CA ASN A 355 0.44 -16.02 9.54
C ASN A 355 -0.43 -15.00 8.78
N LYS A 356 0.17 -14.02 8.10
CA LYS A 356 -0.54 -13.08 7.26
C LYS A 356 -1.24 -13.77 6.09
N PHE A 357 -0.58 -14.72 5.42
CA PHE A 357 -1.17 -15.54 4.36
C PHE A 357 -2.39 -16.34 4.87
N LEU A 358 -2.26 -16.99 6.03
CA LEU A 358 -3.34 -17.75 6.66
C LEU A 358 -4.50 -16.85 7.10
N MET A 359 -4.21 -15.67 7.66
CA MET A 359 -5.21 -14.66 8.05
C MET A 359 -6.01 -14.17 6.85
N CYS A 360 -5.41 -14.08 5.67
CA CYS A 360 -6.08 -13.73 4.41
C CYS A 360 -6.87 -14.88 3.78
N GLY A 361 -7.04 -16.01 4.47
CA GLY A 361 -7.79 -17.17 3.98
C GLY A 361 -6.92 -18.20 3.23
N GLY A 362 -5.61 -18.03 3.22
CA GLY A 362 -4.67 -19.00 2.66
C GLY A 362 -4.73 -20.34 3.41
N LYS A 363 -4.52 -21.45 2.67
CA LYS A 363 -4.56 -22.79 3.25
C LYS A 363 -3.15 -23.28 3.63
N LYS A 364 -2.99 -23.88 4.80
CA LYS A 364 -1.70 -24.37 5.31
C LYS A 364 -0.99 -25.34 4.36
N ASN A 365 -1.73 -26.23 3.70
CA ASN A 365 -1.17 -27.17 2.72
C ASN A 365 -0.61 -26.45 1.48
N ILE A 366 -1.21 -25.35 1.07
CA ILE A 366 -0.71 -24.48 -0.03
C ILE A 366 0.55 -23.75 0.43
N LEU A 367 0.53 -23.16 1.63
CA LEU A 367 1.69 -22.50 2.21
C LEU A 367 2.90 -23.45 2.26
N ASN A 368 2.72 -24.66 2.77
CA ASN A 368 3.77 -25.69 2.81
C ASN A 368 4.31 -26.01 1.41
N LYS A 369 3.43 -26.12 0.40
CA LYS A 369 3.87 -26.34 -0.98
C LYS A 369 4.69 -25.16 -1.50
N ILE A 370 4.29 -23.93 -1.16
CA ILE A 370 5.03 -22.71 -1.53
C ILE A 370 6.40 -22.69 -0.84
N ARG A 371 6.50 -22.99 0.45
CA ARG A 371 7.76 -22.95 1.20
C ARG A 371 8.75 -24.05 0.79
N ASN A 372 8.25 -25.24 0.44
CA ASN A 372 9.07 -26.41 0.11
C ASN A 372 9.60 -26.45 -1.32
N GLN A 373 9.30 -25.47 -2.16
CA GLN A 373 9.73 -25.49 -3.56
C GLN A 373 10.82 -24.46 -3.86
N LYS A 374 11.81 -24.86 -4.65
CA LYS A 374 12.84 -23.96 -5.22
C LYS A 374 12.25 -23.28 -6.46
N TYR A 375 11.61 -22.10 -6.28
CA TYR A 375 10.73 -21.50 -7.30
C TYR A 375 11.38 -20.61 -8.36
N LYS A 376 12.66 -20.22 -8.23
CA LYS A 376 13.24 -19.14 -9.07
C LYS A 376 12.98 -19.30 -10.59
N LYS A 377 12.98 -20.52 -11.11
CA LYS A 377 12.78 -20.79 -12.55
C LYS A 377 11.38 -21.31 -12.92
N LYS A 378 10.47 -21.47 -11.94
CA LYS A 378 9.12 -21.98 -12.21
C LYS A 378 8.22 -20.90 -12.79
N ASN A 379 7.22 -21.32 -13.56
CA ASN A 379 6.22 -20.45 -14.10
C ASN A 379 5.30 -19.94 -12.99
N LEU A 380 5.09 -18.65 -12.89
CA LEU A 380 4.17 -18.04 -11.92
C LEU A 380 2.77 -18.65 -11.99
N LYS A 381 2.31 -19.02 -13.20
CA LYS A 381 1.01 -19.69 -13.41
C LYS A 381 0.87 -20.98 -12.58
N GLU A 382 1.92 -21.74 -12.39
CA GLU A 382 1.89 -22.98 -11.60
C GLU A 382 1.58 -22.73 -10.13
N ILE A 383 2.10 -21.63 -9.58
CA ILE A 383 1.79 -21.21 -8.20
C ILE A 383 0.36 -20.67 -8.10
N ILE A 384 -0.06 -19.89 -9.08
CA ILE A 384 -1.42 -19.34 -9.17
C ILE A 384 -2.48 -20.44 -9.10
N PHE A 385 -2.23 -21.59 -9.73
CA PHE A 385 -3.16 -22.71 -9.70
C PHE A 385 -3.13 -23.53 -8.39
N LEU A 386 -2.17 -23.28 -7.50
CA LEU A 386 -2.16 -23.89 -6.17
C LEU A 386 -3.09 -23.14 -5.20
N ILE A 387 -3.30 -21.86 -5.42
CA ILE A 387 -4.13 -20.95 -4.61
C ILE A 387 -5.56 -20.93 -5.14
#